data_c3067486ce5daec42b3157c14c857246
#
_entry.id   c3067486ce5daec42b3157c14c857246
#
_cell.length_a   1.000
_cell.length_b   1.000
_cell.length_c   1.000
_cell.angle_alpha   90.00
_cell.angle_beta   90.00
_cell.angle_gamma   90.00
#
_symmetry.space_group_name_H-M   'P 1'
#
loop_
_entity.id
_entity.type
_entity.pdbx_description
1 polymer ?
#
loop_
_entity_poly.entity_id
_entity_poly.type
_entity_poly.pdbx_seq_one_letter_code
_entity_poly.pdbx_strand_id
1 'polypeptide(L)'
;MVRLTTASSKPLWLVGVFLFMGLVPSHAAETAVTKAQRLYASGRYAEANLVLVDHDCSPAAPAADLYLLGKIKVHCGDYAAAIKLLSRAVALAPAESDYQLWLGNSYAWAASTADLKERAQWGRNSLRAYQTAIQLQPGNLSARLSLLNFYRHVPRLLGGGMARAYHEAEEIRRRDPIQGTYALAVLYAHEQHSAQAAAALAIVLANNPRHYGANVALGRLAITSGVGRPQGERALRLCLTLQPSENDVSHEQVAADLRELVEQSPRLAGSELTRRTGNQ
;
A
#
# COMPACT_ATOMS: atom_id res chain seq x y z
N MET A 1 33.38 -53.45 78.82
CA MET A 1 31.95 -53.17 79.02
C MET A 1 31.80 -51.67 79.18
N VAL A 2 31.45 -50.97 78.13
CA VAL A 2 31.14 -49.52 78.16
C VAL A 2 29.90 -49.31 77.30
N ARG A 3 28.82 -48.84 77.88
CA ARG A 3 27.58 -48.51 77.23
C ARG A 3 27.71 -47.10 76.60
N LEU A 4 27.48 -46.98 75.32
CA LEU A 4 27.35 -45.71 74.60
C LEU A 4 25.88 -45.31 74.60
N THR A 5 25.59 -44.17 75.18
CA THR A 5 24.28 -43.51 75.12
C THR A 5 24.14 -42.71 73.84
N THR A 6 23.11 -42.99 73.08
CA THR A 6 22.75 -42.25 71.82
C THR A 6 22.03 -40.96 72.18
N ALA A 7 22.62 -39.84 71.76
CA ALA A 7 21.96 -38.51 71.75
C ALA A 7 21.17 -38.31 70.46
N SER A 8 19.87 -38.09 70.59
CA SER A 8 18.94 -37.77 69.55
C SER A 8 19.08 -36.29 69.17
N SER A 9 19.57 -35.98 67.95
CA SER A 9 19.56 -34.64 67.38
C SER A 9 18.35 -34.49 66.49
N LYS A 10 17.46 -33.56 66.82
CA LYS A 10 16.33 -33.14 65.99
C LYS A 10 16.83 -32.21 64.89
N PRO A 11 16.43 -32.34 63.59
CA PRO A 11 16.78 -31.35 62.57
C PRO A 11 15.89 -30.13 62.71
N LEU A 12 16.50 -28.94 62.77
CA LEU A 12 15.87 -27.64 62.59
C LEU A 12 15.45 -27.50 61.09
N TRP A 13 14.19 -27.40 60.83
CA TRP A 13 13.66 -26.97 59.53
C TRP A 13 13.82 -25.46 59.45
N LEU A 14 14.81 -24.98 58.70
CA LEU A 14 14.91 -23.60 58.24
C LEU A 14 13.87 -23.38 57.15
N VAL A 15 12.79 -22.69 57.49
CA VAL A 15 11.80 -22.17 56.50
C VAL A 15 12.44 -20.99 55.81
N GLY A 16 13.05 -21.27 54.66
CA GLY A 16 13.50 -20.23 53.75
C GLY A 16 12.28 -19.56 53.10
N VAL A 17 11.94 -18.37 53.55
CA VAL A 17 11.01 -17.49 52.84
C VAL A 17 11.73 -16.99 51.59
N PHE A 18 11.50 -17.66 50.45
CA PHE A 18 11.83 -17.11 49.15
C PHE A 18 10.87 -15.96 48.87
N LEU A 19 11.32 -14.71 49.07
CA LEU A 19 10.71 -13.54 48.49
C LEU A 19 10.82 -13.67 46.96
N PHE A 20 9.77 -14.16 46.31
CA PHE A 20 9.58 -14.05 44.86
C PHE A 20 9.35 -12.57 44.56
N MET A 21 10.46 -11.83 44.40
CA MET A 21 10.41 -10.51 43.77
C MET A 21 9.94 -10.74 42.32
N GLY A 22 8.62 -10.67 42.10
CA GLY A 22 8.04 -10.69 40.79
C GLY A 22 8.68 -9.55 39.98
N LEU A 23 9.52 -9.92 39.02
CA LEU A 23 9.85 -8.99 37.92
C LEU A 23 8.53 -8.63 37.25
N VAL A 24 7.93 -7.51 37.66
CA VAL A 24 6.92 -6.83 36.86
C VAL A 24 7.67 -6.45 35.60
N PRO A 25 7.27 -6.94 34.39
CA PRO A 25 7.92 -6.50 33.19
C PRO A 25 7.75 -4.98 33.14
N SER A 26 8.86 -4.26 33.25
CA SER A 26 8.89 -2.83 32.99
C SER A 26 8.27 -2.65 31.62
N HIS A 27 7.07 -2.09 31.52
CA HIS A 27 6.54 -1.58 30.29
C HIS A 27 7.48 -0.45 29.87
N ALA A 28 8.50 -0.80 29.09
CA ALA A 28 9.31 0.21 28.42
C ALA A 28 8.32 1.13 27.70
N ALA A 29 8.34 2.41 28.05
CA ALA A 29 7.44 3.38 27.46
C ALA A 29 7.57 3.27 25.93
N GLU A 30 6.46 3.04 25.25
CA GLU A 30 6.43 2.92 23.79
C GLU A 30 7.07 4.18 23.19
N THR A 31 8.09 4.02 22.35
CA THR A 31 8.73 5.17 21.71
C THR A 31 7.76 5.84 20.75
N ALA A 32 7.94 7.13 20.48
CA ALA A 32 7.13 7.88 19.52
C ALA A 32 7.16 7.20 18.13
N VAL A 33 8.32 6.69 17.71
CA VAL A 33 8.47 5.98 16.43
C VAL A 33 7.68 4.68 16.43
N THR A 34 7.75 3.85 17.48
CA THR A 34 6.98 2.60 17.58
C THR A 34 5.47 2.87 17.56
N LYS A 35 5.03 3.91 18.27
CA LYS A 35 3.63 4.34 18.27
C LYS A 35 3.20 4.79 16.87
N ALA A 36 4.03 5.57 16.18
CA ALA A 36 3.74 6.03 14.82
C ALA A 36 3.71 4.86 13.83
N GLN A 37 4.61 3.85 13.95
CA GLN A 37 4.58 2.64 13.13
C GLN A 37 3.26 1.88 13.29
N ARG A 38 2.78 1.71 14.52
CA ARG A 38 1.51 1.04 14.80
C ARG A 38 0.31 1.83 14.23
N LEU A 39 0.30 3.15 14.38
CA LEU A 39 -0.72 4.02 13.81
C LEU A 39 -0.71 3.97 12.27
N TYR A 40 0.48 4.01 11.67
CA TYR A 40 0.67 3.86 10.24
C TYR A 40 0.12 2.52 9.72
N ALA A 41 0.48 1.41 10.37
CA ALA A 41 0.00 0.07 10.01
C ALA A 41 -1.53 -0.07 10.13
N SER A 42 -2.17 0.74 10.96
CA SER A 42 -3.64 0.79 11.09
C SER A 42 -4.31 1.84 10.19
N GLY A 43 -3.57 2.49 9.28
CA GLY A 43 -4.08 3.52 8.37
C GLY A 43 -4.38 4.88 9.03
N ARG A 44 -4.00 5.06 10.30
CA ARG A 44 -4.23 6.30 11.08
C ARG A 44 -3.11 7.32 10.83
N TYR A 45 -2.94 7.71 9.57
CA TYR A 45 -1.80 8.51 9.12
C TYR A 45 -1.72 9.90 9.77
N ALA A 46 -2.86 10.58 9.93
CA ALA A 46 -2.92 11.89 10.58
C ALA A 46 -2.43 11.82 12.04
N GLU A 47 -2.83 10.79 12.78
CA GLU A 47 -2.40 10.59 14.15
C GLU A 47 -0.93 10.17 14.23
N ALA A 48 -0.47 9.32 13.30
CA ALA A 48 0.95 8.99 13.19
C ALA A 48 1.81 10.24 12.95
N ASN A 49 1.33 11.17 12.11
CA ASN A 49 2.00 12.45 11.84
C ASN A 49 2.10 13.31 13.08
N LEU A 50 1.05 13.40 13.89
CA LEU A 50 1.05 14.19 15.15
C LEU A 50 2.06 13.65 16.18
N VAL A 51 2.22 12.32 16.23
CA VAL A 51 3.17 11.67 17.16
C VAL A 51 4.63 11.99 16.81
N LEU A 52 4.93 12.25 15.53
CA LEU A 52 6.29 12.45 15.03
C LEU A 52 6.58 13.92 14.65
N VAL A 53 5.71 14.86 15.00
CA VAL A 53 5.87 16.27 14.60
C VAL A 53 7.23 16.87 15.01
N ASP A 54 7.75 16.47 16.17
CA ASP A 54 9.05 16.96 16.69
C ASP A 54 10.26 16.16 16.15
N HIS A 55 10.04 15.04 15.48
CA HIS A 55 11.10 14.18 14.90
C HIS A 55 11.58 14.65 13.52
N ASP A 56 10.80 15.50 12.86
CA ASP A 56 11.07 15.98 11.49
C ASP A 56 12.36 16.79 11.38
N CYS A 57 12.76 17.47 12.44
CA CYS A 57 13.85 18.44 12.46
C CYS A 57 15.19 17.89 12.97
N SER A 58 15.27 16.64 13.43
CA SER A 58 16.53 16.10 13.96
C SER A 58 17.55 15.85 12.84
N PRO A 59 18.73 16.50 12.84
CA PRO A 59 19.80 16.20 11.89
C PRO A 59 20.31 14.76 12.01
N ALA A 60 20.19 14.17 13.19
CA ALA A 60 20.70 12.83 13.54
C ALA A 60 19.63 11.72 13.40
N ALA A 61 18.45 12.01 12.81
CA ALA A 61 17.40 11.01 12.66
C ALA A 61 17.88 9.84 11.80
N PRO A 62 17.66 8.57 12.23
CA PRO A 62 17.97 7.38 11.44
C PRO A 62 17.23 7.37 10.10
N ALA A 63 17.83 6.74 9.07
CA ALA A 63 17.21 6.64 7.74
C ALA A 63 15.82 5.98 7.78
N ALA A 64 15.63 4.97 8.63
CA ALA A 64 14.36 4.27 8.79
C ALA A 64 13.25 5.18 9.36
N ASP A 65 13.59 6.07 10.29
CA ASP A 65 12.62 7.01 10.87
C ASP A 65 12.22 8.09 9.85
N LEU A 66 13.20 8.61 9.10
CA LEU A 66 12.95 9.55 8.00
C LEU A 66 12.09 8.91 6.89
N TYR A 67 12.33 7.64 6.58
CA TYR A 67 11.54 6.87 5.64
C TYR A 67 10.09 6.71 6.11
N LEU A 68 9.88 6.29 7.37
CA LEU A 68 8.55 6.18 7.94
C LEU A 68 7.81 7.52 7.93
N LEU A 69 8.46 8.59 8.39
CA LEU A 69 7.86 9.92 8.42
C LEU A 69 7.55 10.42 7.00
N GLY A 70 8.45 10.17 6.04
CA GLY A 70 8.21 10.49 4.64
C GLY A 70 6.98 9.81 4.07
N LYS A 71 6.78 8.51 4.37
CA LYS A 71 5.56 7.77 3.99
C LYS A 71 4.30 8.38 4.63
N ILE A 72 4.36 8.69 5.91
CA ILE A 72 3.26 9.36 6.63
C ILE A 72 2.91 10.69 5.95
N LYS A 73 3.91 11.51 5.60
CA LYS A 73 3.71 12.80 4.90
C LYS A 73 3.05 12.61 3.53
N VAL A 74 3.39 11.55 2.78
CA VAL A 74 2.70 11.23 1.51
C VAL A 74 1.21 11.02 1.75
N HIS A 75 0.84 10.19 2.73
CA HIS A 75 -0.55 9.91 3.05
C HIS A 75 -1.30 11.12 3.63
N CYS A 76 -0.59 12.07 4.23
CA CYS A 76 -1.16 13.35 4.68
C CYS A 76 -1.24 14.42 3.58
N GLY A 77 -0.77 14.13 2.35
CA GLY A 77 -0.77 15.06 1.22
C GLY A 77 0.35 16.11 1.26
N ASP A 78 1.27 16.04 2.23
CA ASP A 78 2.42 16.94 2.34
C ASP A 78 3.60 16.40 1.53
N TYR A 79 3.48 16.47 0.21
CA TYR A 79 4.46 15.90 -0.72
C TYR A 79 5.81 16.60 -0.66
N ALA A 80 5.84 17.89 -0.34
CA ALA A 80 7.08 18.66 -0.22
C ALA A 80 7.93 18.17 0.97
N ALA A 81 7.32 18.01 2.15
CA ALA A 81 7.99 17.43 3.31
C ALA A 81 8.37 15.96 3.05
N ALA A 82 7.50 15.18 2.42
CA ALA A 82 7.79 13.80 2.06
C ALA A 82 9.05 13.68 1.19
N ILE A 83 9.17 14.47 0.12
CA ILE A 83 10.33 14.50 -0.77
C ILE A 83 11.60 14.84 0.01
N LYS A 84 11.55 15.85 0.88
CA LYS A 84 12.71 16.26 1.71
C LYS A 84 13.18 15.11 2.61
N LEU A 85 12.25 14.47 3.32
CA LEU A 85 12.54 13.39 4.27
C LEU A 85 13.07 12.15 3.57
N LEU A 86 12.39 11.72 2.49
CA LEU A 86 12.77 10.53 1.72
C LEU A 86 14.09 10.74 0.97
N SER A 87 14.37 11.96 0.50
CA SER A 87 15.68 12.27 -0.09
C SER A 87 16.80 12.14 0.94
N ARG A 88 16.57 12.56 2.20
CA ARG A 88 17.52 12.34 3.29
C ARG A 88 17.68 10.85 3.62
N ALA A 89 16.56 10.09 3.69
CA ALA A 89 16.62 8.65 3.92
C ALA A 89 17.45 7.93 2.85
N VAL A 90 17.23 8.26 1.57
CA VAL A 90 18.01 7.75 0.43
C VAL A 90 19.49 8.13 0.54
N ALA A 91 19.80 9.36 0.95
CA ALA A 91 21.20 9.80 1.10
C ALA A 91 21.93 9.02 2.22
N LEU A 92 21.22 8.66 3.30
CA LEU A 92 21.78 7.89 4.42
C LEU A 92 21.86 6.39 4.11
N ALA A 93 20.96 5.85 3.29
CA ALA A 93 20.90 4.43 2.95
C ALA A 93 20.58 4.26 1.43
N PRO A 94 21.55 4.53 0.54
CA PRO A 94 21.31 4.60 -0.90
C PRO A 94 21.03 3.23 -1.55
N ALA A 95 21.31 2.13 -0.87
CA ALA A 95 21.06 0.77 -1.36
C ALA A 95 19.61 0.27 -1.11
N GLU A 96 18.80 1.02 -0.37
CA GLU A 96 17.45 0.64 -0.01
C GLU A 96 16.47 0.92 -1.16
N SER A 97 16.03 -0.13 -1.84
CA SER A 97 15.09 -0.06 -2.97
C SER A 97 13.77 0.61 -2.59
N ASP A 98 13.23 0.29 -1.42
CA ASP A 98 11.95 0.84 -0.96
C ASP A 98 12.03 2.34 -0.67
N TYR A 99 13.20 2.86 -0.28
CA TYR A 99 13.36 4.31 -0.10
C TYR A 99 13.28 5.05 -1.43
N GLN A 100 13.89 4.48 -2.48
CA GLN A 100 13.78 5.00 -3.84
C GLN A 100 12.35 4.90 -4.38
N LEU A 101 11.67 3.78 -4.12
CA LEU A 101 10.26 3.60 -4.49
C LEU A 101 9.39 4.71 -3.89
N TRP A 102 9.49 4.93 -2.58
CA TRP A 102 8.66 5.94 -1.92
C TRP A 102 9.03 7.38 -2.26
N LEU A 103 10.30 7.65 -2.54
CA LEU A 103 10.72 8.92 -3.11
C LEU A 103 10.09 9.12 -4.50
N GLY A 104 10.07 8.07 -5.33
CA GLY A 104 9.39 8.07 -6.62
C GLY A 104 7.88 8.33 -6.50
N ASN A 105 7.22 7.68 -5.55
CA ASN A 105 5.80 7.91 -5.26
C ASN A 105 5.54 9.37 -4.84
N SER A 106 6.40 9.93 -3.98
CA SER A 106 6.28 11.34 -3.54
C SER A 106 6.38 12.31 -4.71
N TYR A 107 7.33 12.08 -5.64
CA TYR A 107 7.43 12.88 -6.86
C TYR A 107 6.22 12.72 -7.78
N ALA A 108 5.67 11.51 -7.91
CA ALA A 108 4.49 11.26 -8.73
C ALA A 108 3.26 12.00 -8.17
N TRP A 109 3.06 11.97 -6.85
CA TRP A 109 1.97 12.71 -6.21
C TRP A 109 2.18 14.23 -6.29
N ALA A 110 3.41 14.73 -6.08
CA ALA A 110 3.72 16.14 -6.29
C ALA A 110 3.42 16.57 -7.74
N ALA A 111 3.75 15.73 -8.74
CA ALA A 111 3.44 15.98 -10.14
C ALA A 111 1.94 16.09 -10.40
N SER A 112 1.09 15.34 -9.68
CA SER A 112 -0.36 15.35 -9.91
C SER A 112 -1.04 16.66 -9.47
N THR A 113 -0.43 17.38 -8.54
CA THR A 113 -0.94 18.65 -7.99
C THR A 113 -0.23 19.89 -8.53
N ALA A 114 0.91 19.72 -9.20
CA ALA A 114 1.76 20.78 -9.70
C ALA A 114 1.27 21.41 -11.01
N ASP A 115 1.76 22.61 -11.32
CA ASP A 115 1.59 23.23 -12.63
C ASP A 115 2.30 22.44 -13.75
N LEU A 116 2.07 22.80 -15.00
CA LEU A 116 2.58 22.06 -16.15
C LEU A 116 4.11 21.97 -16.20
N LYS A 117 4.81 23.04 -15.78
CA LYS A 117 6.28 23.13 -15.80
C LYS A 117 6.90 22.23 -14.74
N GLU A 118 6.41 22.35 -13.53
CA GLU A 118 6.86 21.55 -12.38
C GLU A 118 6.49 20.08 -12.55
N ARG A 119 5.30 19.79 -13.07
CA ARG A 119 4.81 18.43 -13.37
C ARG A 119 5.80 17.62 -14.20
N ALA A 120 6.36 18.22 -15.24
CA ALA A 120 7.35 17.55 -16.10
C ALA A 120 8.64 17.25 -15.33
N GLN A 121 9.06 18.12 -14.43
CA GLN A 121 10.25 17.91 -13.60
C GLN A 121 10.02 16.79 -12.55
N TRP A 122 8.91 16.86 -11.83
CA TRP A 122 8.55 15.84 -10.84
C TRP A 122 8.34 14.48 -11.51
N GLY A 123 7.72 14.44 -12.71
CA GLY A 123 7.58 13.21 -13.48
C GLY A 123 8.92 12.58 -13.86
N ARG A 124 9.91 13.36 -14.31
CA ARG A 124 11.27 12.84 -14.58
C ARG A 124 11.95 12.30 -13.33
N ASN A 125 11.78 12.98 -12.19
CA ASN A 125 12.35 12.55 -10.93
C ASN A 125 11.71 11.23 -10.45
N SER A 126 10.38 11.11 -10.56
CA SER A 126 9.64 9.89 -10.26
C SER A 126 10.12 8.72 -11.11
N LEU A 127 10.21 8.89 -12.43
CA LEU A 127 10.71 7.86 -13.35
C LEU A 127 12.10 7.37 -12.94
N ARG A 128 13.04 8.29 -12.67
CA ARG A 128 14.40 7.96 -12.26
C ARG A 128 14.41 7.17 -10.96
N ALA A 129 13.64 7.60 -9.97
CA ALA A 129 13.58 6.94 -8.67
C ALA A 129 13.03 5.51 -8.78
N TYR A 130 11.96 5.27 -9.56
CA TYR A 130 11.46 3.91 -9.81
C TYR A 130 12.47 3.03 -10.53
N GLN A 131 13.15 3.56 -11.54
CA GLN A 131 14.20 2.83 -12.26
C GLN A 131 15.35 2.46 -11.32
N THR A 132 15.77 3.38 -10.44
CA THR A 132 16.80 3.11 -9.43
C THR A 132 16.34 2.05 -8.44
N ALA A 133 15.09 2.11 -7.96
CA ALA A 133 14.54 1.07 -7.08
C ALA A 133 14.61 -0.33 -7.71
N ILE A 134 14.26 -0.44 -9.00
CA ILE A 134 14.32 -1.71 -9.74
C ILE A 134 15.77 -2.16 -9.99
N GLN A 135 16.70 -1.23 -10.24
CA GLN A 135 18.13 -1.56 -10.38
C GLN A 135 18.71 -2.10 -9.07
N LEU A 136 18.37 -1.50 -7.93
CA LEU A 136 18.78 -1.95 -6.60
C LEU A 136 18.19 -3.31 -6.25
N GLN A 137 16.90 -3.52 -6.56
CA GLN A 137 16.21 -4.77 -6.29
C GLN A 137 15.30 -5.15 -7.47
N PRO A 138 15.78 -5.95 -8.44
CA PRO A 138 15.02 -6.34 -9.63
C PRO A 138 13.71 -7.10 -9.32
N GLY A 139 13.61 -7.70 -8.14
CA GLY A 139 12.42 -8.38 -7.62
C GLY A 139 11.41 -7.48 -6.91
N ASN A 140 11.64 -6.17 -6.78
CA ASN A 140 10.69 -5.25 -6.16
C ASN A 140 9.47 -5.03 -7.07
N LEU A 141 8.43 -5.87 -6.84
CA LEU A 141 7.19 -5.82 -7.64
C LEU A 141 6.44 -4.50 -7.43
N SER A 142 6.50 -3.90 -6.25
CA SER A 142 5.87 -2.61 -5.97
C SER A 142 6.50 -1.49 -6.81
N ALA A 143 7.83 -1.48 -6.95
CA ALA A 143 8.53 -0.53 -7.80
C ALA A 143 8.16 -0.72 -9.28
N ARG A 144 8.05 -1.96 -9.75
CA ARG A 144 7.62 -2.27 -11.12
C ARG A 144 6.16 -1.87 -11.38
N LEU A 145 5.26 -2.10 -10.44
CA LEU A 145 3.86 -1.64 -10.54
C LEU A 145 3.77 -0.11 -10.58
N SER A 146 4.55 0.57 -9.76
CA SER A 146 4.62 2.04 -9.77
C SER A 146 5.18 2.56 -11.11
N LEU A 147 6.21 1.93 -11.66
CA LEU A 147 6.78 2.24 -12.97
C LEU A 147 5.78 1.96 -14.10
N LEU A 148 5.05 0.85 -14.05
CA LEU A 148 3.97 0.52 -14.98
C LEU A 148 2.88 1.61 -14.95
N ASN A 149 2.46 2.02 -13.75
CA ASN A 149 1.47 3.09 -13.59
C ASN A 149 1.97 4.43 -14.14
N PHE A 150 3.25 4.74 -13.94
CA PHE A 150 3.88 5.90 -14.56
C PHE A 150 3.78 5.82 -16.10
N TYR A 151 4.22 4.71 -16.70
CA TYR A 151 4.21 4.53 -18.16
C TYR A 151 2.81 4.60 -18.75
N ARG A 152 1.80 4.09 -18.07
CA ARG A 152 0.40 4.10 -18.49
C ARG A 152 -0.21 5.49 -18.56
N HIS A 153 0.15 6.38 -17.62
CA HIS A 153 -0.46 7.71 -17.49
C HIS A 153 0.34 8.83 -18.13
N VAL A 154 1.64 8.64 -18.32
CA VAL A 154 2.53 9.68 -18.84
C VAL A 154 2.67 9.57 -20.36
N PRO A 155 2.56 10.69 -21.11
CA PRO A 155 2.77 10.69 -22.55
C PRO A 155 4.15 10.18 -22.96
N ARG A 156 4.25 9.57 -24.14
CA ARG A 156 5.50 9.01 -24.67
C ARG A 156 6.65 10.03 -24.71
N LEU A 157 6.34 11.28 -25.08
CA LEU A 157 7.32 12.39 -25.14
C LEU A 157 7.93 12.72 -23.77
N LEU A 158 7.22 12.41 -22.68
CA LEU A 158 7.68 12.62 -21.30
C LEU A 158 8.22 11.33 -20.65
N GLY A 159 8.49 10.31 -21.45
CA GLY A 159 9.08 9.06 -20.98
C GLY A 159 8.08 7.95 -20.66
N GLY A 160 6.77 8.17 -20.82
CA GLY A 160 5.71 7.17 -20.64
C GLY A 160 5.44 6.30 -21.88
N GLY A 161 4.24 5.75 -21.97
CA GLY A 161 3.70 5.03 -23.13
C GLY A 161 3.37 3.57 -22.87
N MET A 162 2.24 3.12 -23.45
CA MET A 162 1.64 1.81 -23.21
C MET A 162 2.57 0.65 -23.52
N ALA A 163 3.38 0.69 -24.58
CA ALA A 163 4.33 -0.38 -24.89
C ALA A 163 5.31 -0.65 -23.74
N ARG A 164 5.76 0.39 -23.03
CA ARG A 164 6.61 0.27 -21.84
C ARG A 164 5.82 -0.30 -20.65
N ALA A 165 4.57 0.12 -20.48
CA ALA A 165 3.70 -0.42 -19.44
C ALA A 165 3.46 -1.93 -19.63
N TYR A 166 3.19 -2.39 -20.86
CA TYR A 166 3.07 -3.81 -21.17
C TYR A 166 4.38 -4.58 -20.94
N HIS A 167 5.51 -4.00 -21.26
CA HIS A 167 6.81 -4.61 -20.97
C HIS A 167 6.99 -4.84 -19.47
N GLU A 168 6.67 -3.86 -18.62
CA GLU A 168 6.73 -4.04 -17.16
C GLU A 168 5.70 -5.06 -16.65
N ALA A 169 4.49 -5.12 -17.20
CA ALA A 169 3.52 -6.14 -16.85
C ALA A 169 4.05 -7.56 -17.13
N GLU A 170 4.74 -7.76 -18.27
CA GLU A 170 5.39 -9.02 -18.59
C GLU A 170 6.58 -9.33 -17.64
N GLU A 171 7.36 -8.32 -17.28
CA GLU A 171 8.43 -8.47 -16.29
C GLU A 171 7.91 -8.86 -14.90
N ILE A 172 6.75 -8.31 -14.50
CA ILE A 172 6.04 -8.71 -13.28
C ILE A 172 5.57 -10.15 -13.44
N ARG A 173 4.93 -10.51 -14.57
CA ARG A 173 4.34 -11.84 -14.81
C ARG A 173 5.38 -12.97 -14.79
N ARG A 174 6.61 -12.71 -15.23
CA ARG A 174 7.71 -13.70 -15.15
C ARG A 174 8.12 -14.00 -13.71
N ARG A 175 7.91 -13.07 -12.78
CA ARG A 175 8.28 -13.20 -11.36
C ARG A 175 7.10 -13.68 -10.51
N ASP A 176 5.94 -13.14 -10.78
CA ASP A 176 4.67 -13.47 -10.14
C ASP A 176 3.57 -13.48 -11.20
N PRO A 177 3.15 -14.68 -11.68
CA PRO A 177 2.13 -14.81 -12.71
C PRO A 177 0.78 -14.16 -12.35
N ILE A 178 0.39 -14.18 -11.08
CA ILE A 178 -0.89 -13.60 -10.63
C ILE A 178 -0.80 -12.08 -10.60
N GLN A 179 0.26 -11.51 -10.02
CA GLN A 179 0.48 -10.06 -10.02
C GLN A 179 0.65 -9.52 -11.46
N GLY A 180 1.34 -10.24 -12.33
CA GLY A 180 1.45 -9.85 -13.74
C GLY A 180 0.11 -9.92 -14.48
N THR A 181 -0.74 -10.92 -14.18
CA THR A 181 -2.10 -10.98 -14.74
C THR A 181 -2.95 -9.82 -14.24
N TYR A 182 -2.82 -9.44 -12.96
CA TYR A 182 -3.45 -8.24 -12.43
C TYR A 182 -2.95 -6.96 -13.14
N ALA A 183 -1.64 -6.83 -13.33
CA ALA A 183 -1.05 -5.71 -14.05
C ALA A 183 -1.60 -5.58 -15.49
N LEU A 184 -1.70 -6.71 -16.22
CA LEU A 184 -2.32 -6.75 -17.54
C LEU A 184 -3.80 -6.36 -17.50
N ALA A 185 -4.56 -6.82 -16.51
CA ALA A 185 -5.97 -6.44 -16.35
C ALA A 185 -6.15 -4.93 -16.21
N VAL A 186 -5.26 -4.30 -15.43
CA VAL A 186 -5.24 -2.83 -15.25
C VAL A 186 -4.93 -2.11 -16.56
N LEU A 187 -4.04 -2.63 -17.41
CA LEU A 187 -3.74 -2.05 -18.73
C LEU A 187 -4.90 -2.23 -19.70
N TYR A 188 -5.51 -3.42 -19.77
CA TYR A 188 -6.69 -3.68 -20.59
C TYR A 188 -7.87 -2.76 -20.20
N ALA A 189 -8.10 -2.57 -18.90
CA ALA A 189 -9.12 -1.64 -18.44
C ALA A 189 -8.83 -0.19 -18.86
N HIS A 190 -7.56 0.23 -18.80
CA HIS A 190 -7.13 1.56 -19.24
C HIS A 190 -7.36 1.79 -20.75
N GLU A 191 -7.15 0.78 -21.58
CA GLU A 191 -7.40 0.82 -23.03
C GLU A 191 -8.86 0.48 -23.39
N GLN A 192 -9.75 0.38 -22.41
CA GLN A 192 -11.18 0.06 -22.59
C GLN A 192 -11.43 -1.34 -23.21
N HIS A 193 -10.47 -2.23 -23.13
CA HIS A 193 -10.61 -3.63 -23.52
C HIS A 193 -11.34 -4.43 -22.42
N SER A 194 -12.60 -4.09 -22.16
CA SER A 194 -13.36 -4.53 -21.00
C SER A 194 -13.47 -6.06 -20.87
N ALA A 195 -13.61 -6.79 -21.97
CA ALA A 195 -13.68 -8.26 -21.96
C ALA A 195 -12.37 -8.90 -21.52
N GLN A 196 -11.23 -8.39 -22.02
CA GLN A 196 -9.89 -8.87 -21.63
C GLN A 196 -9.58 -8.52 -20.17
N ALA A 197 -9.93 -7.31 -19.74
CA ALA A 197 -9.80 -6.90 -18.35
C ALA A 197 -10.61 -7.80 -17.41
N ALA A 198 -11.88 -8.07 -17.73
CA ALA A 198 -12.74 -8.95 -16.94
C ALA A 198 -12.20 -10.38 -16.85
N ALA A 199 -11.73 -10.95 -17.97
CA ALA A 199 -11.14 -12.28 -18.00
C ALA A 199 -9.87 -12.38 -17.14
N ALA A 200 -8.98 -11.39 -17.24
CA ALA A 200 -7.76 -11.34 -16.42
C ALA A 200 -8.07 -11.16 -14.92
N LEU A 201 -9.02 -10.29 -14.56
CA LEU A 201 -9.47 -10.13 -13.19
C LEU A 201 -10.11 -11.42 -12.64
N ALA A 202 -10.86 -12.16 -13.45
CA ALA A 202 -11.45 -13.43 -13.04
C ALA A 202 -10.36 -14.45 -12.66
N ILE A 203 -9.25 -14.53 -13.40
CA ILE A 203 -8.10 -15.39 -13.08
C ILE A 203 -7.48 -14.99 -11.74
N VAL A 204 -7.24 -13.69 -11.53
CA VAL A 204 -6.67 -13.19 -10.27
C VAL A 204 -7.58 -13.51 -9.09
N LEU A 205 -8.89 -13.28 -9.22
CA LEU A 205 -9.87 -13.48 -8.15
C LEU A 205 -10.18 -14.96 -7.91
N ALA A 206 -10.03 -15.82 -8.91
CA ALA A 206 -10.09 -17.27 -8.73
C ALA A 206 -8.93 -17.79 -7.86
N ASN A 207 -7.75 -17.19 -7.99
CA ASN A 207 -6.58 -17.54 -7.18
C ASN A 207 -6.65 -16.89 -5.77
N ASN A 208 -7.00 -15.60 -5.69
CA ASN A 208 -7.17 -14.88 -4.43
C ASN A 208 -8.46 -14.05 -4.45
N PRO A 209 -9.59 -14.58 -3.95
CA PRO A 209 -10.87 -13.87 -3.91
C PRO A 209 -10.83 -12.57 -3.09
N ARG A 210 -9.85 -12.42 -2.18
CA ARG A 210 -9.67 -11.24 -1.33
C ARG A 210 -8.59 -10.28 -1.85
N HIS A 211 -8.13 -10.43 -3.09
CA HIS A 211 -7.16 -9.52 -3.70
C HIS A 211 -7.77 -8.11 -3.83
N TYR A 212 -7.35 -7.20 -2.97
CA TYR A 212 -7.94 -5.87 -2.82
C TYR A 212 -7.99 -5.11 -4.16
N GLY A 213 -6.84 -4.91 -4.80
CA GLY A 213 -6.73 -4.16 -6.06
C GLY A 213 -7.55 -4.78 -7.20
N ALA A 214 -7.65 -6.12 -7.28
CA ALA A 214 -8.45 -6.78 -8.31
C ALA A 214 -9.97 -6.60 -8.08
N ASN A 215 -10.43 -6.62 -6.83
CA ASN A 215 -11.81 -6.32 -6.50
C ASN A 215 -12.16 -4.85 -6.80
N VAL A 216 -11.28 -3.90 -6.46
CA VAL A 216 -11.45 -2.49 -6.85
C VAL A 216 -11.49 -2.34 -8.38
N ALA A 217 -10.56 -2.97 -9.09
CA ALA A 217 -10.51 -2.90 -10.56
C ALA A 217 -11.77 -3.47 -11.20
N LEU A 218 -12.35 -4.57 -10.65
CA LEU A 218 -13.61 -5.14 -11.11
C LEU A 218 -14.78 -4.17 -10.90
N GLY A 219 -14.83 -3.49 -9.75
CA GLY A 219 -15.83 -2.46 -9.49
C GLY A 219 -15.74 -1.30 -10.46
N ARG A 220 -14.56 -0.77 -10.69
CA ARG A 220 -14.31 0.32 -11.65
C ARG A 220 -14.59 -0.08 -13.10
N LEU A 221 -14.27 -1.32 -13.46
CA LEU A 221 -14.63 -1.86 -14.77
C LEU A 221 -16.16 -1.87 -14.96
N ALA A 222 -16.91 -2.25 -13.93
CA ALA A 222 -18.37 -2.23 -13.96
C ALA A 222 -18.94 -0.81 -14.06
N ILE A 223 -18.30 0.20 -13.45
CA ILE A 223 -18.67 1.61 -13.59
C ILE A 223 -18.45 2.08 -15.04
N THR A 224 -17.27 1.84 -15.59
CA THR A 224 -16.86 2.40 -16.90
C THR A 224 -17.49 1.69 -18.09
N SER A 225 -17.67 0.36 -18.01
CA SER A 225 -18.16 -0.45 -19.13
C SER A 225 -19.62 -0.89 -18.99
N GLY A 226 -20.21 -0.79 -17.81
CA GLY A 226 -21.53 -1.34 -17.48
C GLY A 226 -21.56 -2.87 -17.35
N VAL A 227 -20.47 -3.56 -17.67
CA VAL A 227 -20.39 -5.03 -17.67
C VAL A 227 -20.21 -5.55 -16.24
N GLY A 228 -20.98 -6.57 -15.86
CA GLY A 228 -20.81 -7.26 -14.58
C GLY A 228 -21.13 -6.39 -13.35
N ARG A 229 -22.07 -5.45 -13.45
CA ARG A 229 -22.42 -4.52 -12.36
C ARG A 229 -22.70 -5.20 -11.01
N PRO A 230 -23.50 -6.29 -10.94
CA PRO A 230 -23.71 -6.98 -9.65
C PRO A 230 -22.43 -7.57 -9.05
N GLN A 231 -21.51 -8.03 -9.90
CA GLN A 231 -20.20 -8.54 -9.48
C GLN A 231 -19.31 -7.41 -8.99
N GLY A 232 -19.26 -6.28 -9.73
CA GLY A 232 -18.53 -5.09 -9.36
C GLY A 232 -19.00 -4.50 -8.02
N GLU A 233 -20.30 -4.43 -7.81
CA GLU A 233 -20.88 -3.97 -6.54
C GLU A 233 -20.46 -4.87 -5.37
N ARG A 234 -20.58 -6.20 -5.52
CA ARG A 234 -20.11 -7.14 -4.49
C ARG A 234 -18.62 -6.99 -4.21
N ALA A 235 -17.82 -6.80 -5.25
CA ALA A 235 -16.37 -6.62 -5.12
C ALA A 235 -16.01 -5.34 -4.34
N LEU A 236 -16.65 -4.20 -4.63
CA LEU A 236 -16.44 -2.95 -3.87
C LEU A 236 -16.92 -3.07 -2.42
N ARG A 237 -18.07 -3.71 -2.18
CA ARG A 237 -18.54 -3.98 -0.80
C ARG A 237 -17.56 -4.86 -0.03
N LEU A 238 -16.98 -5.89 -0.66
CA LEU A 238 -15.94 -6.72 -0.06
C LEU A 238 -14.72 -5.89 0.32
N CYS A 239 -14.24 -4.99 -0.55
CA CYS A 239 -13.09 -4.13 -0.27
C CYS A 239 -13.28 -3.28 0.99
N LEU A 240 -14.51 -2.82 1.29
CA LEU A 240 -14.80 -2.06 2.51
C LEU A 240 -14.66 -2.89 3.80
N THR A 241 -14.59 -4.22 3.68
CA THR A 241 -14.35 -5.14 4.82
C THR A 241 -12.91 -5.61 4.92
N LEU A 242 -12.08 -5.33 3.91
CA LEU A 242 -10.67 -5.71 3.86
C LEU A 242 -9.80 -4.56 4.31
N GLN A 243 -8.63 -4.87 4.89
CA GLN A 243 -7.63 -3.86 5.17
C GLN A 243 -6.86 -3.54 3.88
N PRO A 244 -6.87 -2.30 3.36
CA PRO A 244 -6.05 -1.91 2.23
C PRO A 244 -4.57 -1.92 2.60
N SER A 245 -3.71 -2.28 1.66
CA SER A 245 -2.27 -2.07 1.80
C SER A 245 -1.90 -0.61 1.55
N GLU A 246 -0.65 -0.23 1.87
CA GLU A 246 -0.20 1.17 1.77
C GLU A 246 -0.29 1.77 0.35
N ASN A 247 -0.32 0.93 -0.69
CA ASN A 247 -0.40 1.38 -2.08
C ASN A 247 -1.80 1.17 -2.69
N ASP A 248 -2.74 0.64 -1.92
CA ASP A 248 -4.13 0.48 -2.36
C ASP A 248 -4.91 1.79 -2.24
N VAL A 249 -6.02 1.88 -2.94
CA VAL A 249 -6.97 2.98 -2.78
C VAL A 249 -7.64 2.92 -1.42
N SER A 250 -7.93 4.07 -0.85
CA SER A 250 -8.57 4.17 0.47
C SER A 250 -10.01 3.66 0.47
N HIS A 251 -10.52 3.29 1.66
CA HIS A 251 -11.93 2.96 1.82
C HIS A 251 -12.87 4.11 1.42
N GLU A 252 -12.44 5.36 1.61
CA GLU A 252 -13.21 6.54 1.17
C GLU A 252 -13.38 6.54 -0.36
N GLN A 253 -12.30 6.27 -1.10
CA GLN A 253 -12.36 6.17 -2.55
C GLN A 253 -13.21 4.98 -3.01
N VAL A 254 -13.08 3.82 -2.36
CA VAL A 254 -13.92 2.64 -2.64
C VAL A 254 -15.40 2.93 -2.37
N ALA A 255 -15.71 3.66 -1.30
CA ALA A 255 -17.07 4.06 -1.01
C ALA A 255 -17.64 5.07 -2.04
N ALA A 256 -16.77 5.93 -2.59
CA ALA A 256 -17.14 6.82 -3.70
C ALA A 256 -17.43 6.02 -4.98
N ASP A 257 -16.54 5.10 -5.34
CA ASP A 257 -16.71 4.21 -6.49
C ASP A 257 -18.00 3.38 -6.37
N LEU A 258 -18.33 2.88 -5.16
CA LEU A 258 -19.55 2.13 -4.92
C LEU A 258 -20.82 3.01 -5.08
N ARG A 259 -20.81 4.24 -4.59
CA ARG A 259 -21.91 5.18 -4.77
C ARG A 259 -22.16 5.46 -6.26
N GLU A 260 -21.09 5.75 -7.00
CA GLU A 260 -21.17 5.99 -8.44
C GLU A 260 -21.79 4.81 -9.17
N LEU A 261 -21.33 3.57 -8.86
CA LEU A 261 -21.86 2.35 -9.47
C LEU A 261 -23.37 2.17 -9.20
N VAL A 262 -23.80 2.40 -7.97
CA VAL A 262 -25.23 2.27 -7.56
C VAL A 262 -26.09 3.35 -8.20
N GLU A 263 -25.66 4.61 -8.22
CA GLU A 263 -26.39 5.73 -8.83
C GLU A 263 -26.61 5.61 -10.33
N GLN A 264 -25.67 5.00 -11.03
CA GLN A 264 -25.80 4.73 -12.47
C GLN A 264 -26.79 3.60 -12.78
N SER A 265 -27.16 2.76 -11.81
CA SER A 265 -28.05 1.59 -12.00
C SER A 265 -29.48 1.93 -12.47
N PRO A 266 -30.18 2.96 -11.94
CA PRO A 266 -31.53 3.31 -12.37
C PRO A 266 -31.60 3.93 -13.75
N ARG A 267 -30.55 4.67 -14.18
CA ARG A 267 -30.53 5.40 -15.47
C ARG A 267 -30.49 4.47 -16.69
N LEU A 268 -29.87 3.31 -16.55
CA LEU A 268 -29.78 2.33 -17.63
C LEU A 268 -31.05 1.50 -17.77
N ALA A 269 -31.73 1.16 -16.66
CA ALA A 269 -33.01 0.47 -16.69
C ALA A 269 -34.10 1.30 -17.42
N GLY A 270 -34.10 2.64 -17.24
CA GLY A 270 -34.99 3.55 -17.96
C GLY A 270 -34.70 3.65 -19.46
N SER A 271 -33.41 3.60 -19.86
CA SER A 271 -33.03 3.70 -21.29
C SER A 271 -33.26 2.39 -22.07
N GLU A 272 -33.23 1.23 -21.43
CA GLU A 272 -33.57 -0.05 -22.09
C GLU A 272 -35.08 -0.22 -22.26
N LEU A 273 -35.90 0.30 -21.35
CA LEU A 273 -37.36 0.33 -21.50
C LEU A 273 -37.80 1.20 -22.69
N THR A 274 -37.19 2.37 -22.84
CA THR A 274 -37.51 3.31 -23.95
C THR A 274 -37.03 2.75 -25.30
N ARG A 275 -35.95 1.95 -25.39
CA ARG A 275 -35.54 1.31 -26.63
C ARG A 275 -36.44 0.12 -27.01
N ARG A 276 -37.07 -0.59 -26.06
CA ARG A 276 -37.99 -1.71 -26.34
C ARG A 276 -39.38 -1.24 -26.75
N THR A 277 -39.83 -0.06 -26.28
CA THR A 277 -41.16 0.50 -26.62
C THR A 277 -41.14 1.38 -27.90
N GLY A 278 -39.99 1.75 -28.42
CA GLY A 278 -39.87 2.54 -29.65
C GLY A 278 -39.77 1.73 -30.95
N ASN A 279 -39.86 0.41 -30.90
CA ASN A 279 -39.74 -0.52 -32.04
C ASN A 279 -40.99 -1.39 -32.24
N GLN A 280 -42.17 -0.86 -31.93
CA GLN A 280 -43.49 -1.43 -32.28
C GLN A 280 -44.24 -0.52 -33.26
#